data_49ce8e370811997da1482a1383d4a9ab
#
_entry.id   49ce8e370811997da1482a1383d4a9ab
#
_cell.length_a   1.000
_cell.length_b   1.000
_cell.length_c   1.000
_cell.angle_alpha   90.00
_cell.angle_beta   90.00
_cell.angle_gamma   90.00
#
_symmetry.space_group_name_H-M   'P 1'
#
loop_
_entity.id
_entity.type
_entity.pdbx_description
1 polymer ?
#
loop_
_entity_poly.entity_id
_entity_poly.type
_entity_poly.pdbx_seq_one_letter_code
_entity_poly.pdbx_strand_id
1 'polypeptide(L)'
;MQRKVALIFGGRSLEKEISIITAMQVLKNIDKSKFKVEPVYVDDGNFYVGDVDDIKQFTPFNPSLHEKAYLINGEFFKFKRGKLVKVFKPDVAFLCCHGGEGENGTLQGIMEFNGIAYTSCGVLASACCMDKVFSKSVFSSLLLNVLPYETVMKADFEKDRQGAVEWLKAVLDYPIIVKP
;
A
#
# COMPACT_ATOMS: atom_id res chain seq x y z
N MET A 1 4.95 -20.63 20.73
CA MET A 1 5.27 -20.71 19.28
C MET A 1 5.19 -19.31 18.70
N GLN A 2 6.20 -18.84 17.98
CA GLN A 2 6.17 -17.52 17.34
C GLN A 2 5.18 -17.52 16.17
N ARG A 3 4.44 -16.42 15.99
CA ARG A 3 3.63 -16.20 14.79
C ARG A 3 4.51 -15.77 13.63
N LYS A 4 4.29 -16.32 12.45
CA LYS A 4 5.00 -15.96 11.23
C LYS A 4 4.32 -14.78 10.55
N VAL A 5 5.06 -13.70 10.38
CA VAL A 5 4.57 -12.45 9.80
C VAL A 5 5.25 -12.21 8.47
N ALA A 6 4.47 -12.05 7.40
CA ALA A 6 4.96 -11.45 6.17
C ALA A 6 4.91 -9.92 6.32
N LEU A 7 6.03 -9.26 6.45
CA LEU A 7 6.11 -7.81 6.47
C LEU A 7 6.18 -7.31 5.03
N ILE A 8 5.05 -6.82 4.50
CA ILE A 8 4.91 -6.42 3.10
C ILE A 8 5.07 -4.90 2.99
N PHE A 9 5.99 -4.45 2.13
CA PHE A 9 6.33 -3.04 1.96
C PHE A 9 6.84 -2.74 0.54
N GLY A 10 6.95 -1.45 0.17
CA GLY A 10 7.27 -1.01 -1.18
C GLY A 10 6.00 -0.59 -1.94
N GLY A 11 5.82 -1.11 -3.14
CA GLY A 11 4.68 -0.82 -4.01
C GLY A 11 4.93 0.26 -5.06
N ARG A 12 3.96 0.45 -5.95
CA ARG A 12 3.96 1.51 -6.98
C ARG A 12 3.29 2.76 -6.44
N SER A 13 4.02 3.55 -5.67
CA SER A 13 3.53 4.76 -5.03
C SER A 13 4.63 5.81 -4.98
N LEU A 14 4.25 7.08 -4.95
CA LEU A 14 5.16 8.20 -4.69
C LEU A 14 5.69 8.17 -3.24
N GLU A 15 5.09 7.36 -2.37
CA GLU A 15 5.47 7.18 -0.97
C GLU A 15 6.25 5.87 -0.74
N LYS A 16 6.79 5.28 -1.81
CA LYS A 16 7.53 4.00 -1.74
C LYS A 16 8.70 4.05 -0.76
N GLU A 17 9.46 5.13 -0.73
CA GLU A 17 10.58 5.32 0.19
C GLU A 17 10.12 5.37 1.65
N ILE A 18 8.97 5.99 1.91
CA ILE A 18 8.38 6.02 3.26
C ILE A 18 7.97 4.61 3.70
N SER A 19 7.40 3.84 2.78
CA SER A 19 7.08 2.43 3.03
C SER A 19 8.32 1.61 3.43
N ILE A 20 9.44 1.79 2.74
CA ILE A 20 10.72 1.13 3.05
C ILE A 20 11.19 1.54 4.45
N ILE A 21 11.21 2.83 4.76
CA ILE A 21 11.63 3.35 6.08
C ILE A 21 10.76 2.77 7.19
N THR A 22 9.44 2.76 7.01
CA THR A 22 8.49 2.19 7.97
C THR A 22 8.77 0.71 8.20
N ALA A 23 8.98 -0.07 7.15
CA ALA A 23 9.30 -1.49 7.27
C ALA A 23 10.61 -1.74 8.02
N MET A 24 11.65 -0.96 7.76
CA MET A 24 12.93 -1.07 8.48
C MET A 24 12.76 -0.72 9.97
N GLN A 25 11.93 0.26 10.29
CA GLN A 25 11.60 0.59 11.69
C GLN A 25 10.84 -0.56 12.37
N VAL A 26 9.88 -1.19 11.68
CA VAL A 26 9.16 -2.35 12.20
C VAL A 26 10.12 -3.52 12.45
N LEU A 27 10.98 -3.87 11.49
CA LEU A 27 11.97 -4.96 11.63
C LEU A 27 12.89 -4.76 12.82
N LYS A 28 13.25 -3.51 13.10
CA LYS A 28 14.13 -3.15 14.22
C LYS A 28 13.44 -3.28 15.57
N ASN A 29 12.14 -2.94 15.65
CA ASN A 29 11.42 -2.73 16.93
C ASN A 29 10.41 -3.84 17.26
N ILE A 30 10.05 -4.71 16.32
CA ILE A 30 9.08 -5.79 16.56
C ILE A 30 9.60 -6.80 17.59
N ASP A 31 8.73 -7.28 18.45
CA ASP A 31 9.05 -8.28 19.48
C ASP A 31 9.37 -9.64 18.83
N LYS A 32 10.67 -9.89 18.63
CA LYS A 32 11.18 -11.13 18.03
C LYS A 32 10.97 -12.36 18.91
N SER A 33 10.56 -12.22 20.17
CA SER A 33 10.19 -13.36 21.01
C SER A 33 8.80 -13.91 20.62
N LYS A 34 7.92 -13.06 20.11
CA LYS A 34 6.53 -13.39 19.70
C LYS A 34 6.37 -13.62 18.22
N PHE A 35 7.15 -12.90 17.39
CA PHE A 35 6.98 -12.87 15.95
C PHE A 35 8.26 -13.32 15.22
N LYS A 36 8.09 -14.23 14.26
CA LYS A 36 9.08 -14.50 13.23
C LYS A 36 8.70 -13.72 11.97
N VAL A 37 9.45 -12.68 11.67
CA VAL A 37 9.14 -11.77 10.56
C VAL A 37 9.98 -12.13 9.35
N GLU A 38 9.32 -12.27 8.20
CA GLU A 38 9.94 -12.40 6.90
C GLU A 38 9.60 -11.13 6.08
N PRO A 39 10.59 -10.32 5.73
CA PRO A 39 10.37 -9.14 4.90
C PRO A 39 10.04 -9.56 3.46
N VAL A 40 9.05 -8.88 2.88
CA VAL A 40 8.58 -9.09 1.52
C VAL A 40 8.47 -7.73 0.84
N TYR A 41 9.39 -7.45 -0.05
CA TYR A 41 9.39 -6.20 -0.80
C TYR A 41 8.53 -6.33 -2.04
N VAL A 42 7.74 -5.29 -2.34
CA VAL A 42 6.91 -5.19 -3.54
C VAL A 42 7.51 -4.15 -4.47
N ASP A 43 7.85 -4.57 -5.68
CA ASP A 43 8.30 -3.65 -6.73
C ASP A 43 7.68 -4.05 -8.07
N ASP A 44 7.07 -3.09 -8.73
CA ASP A 44 6.39 -3.26 -10.02
C ASP A 44 5.50 -4.52 -10.12
N GLY A 45 4.67 -4.75 -9.08
CA GLY A 45 3.74 -5.87 -9.00
C GLY A 45 4.38 -7.24 -8.74
N ASN A 46 5.67 -7.25 -8.40
CA ASN A 46 6.37 -8.47 -8.01
C ASN A 46 6.71 -8.46 -6.53
N PHE A 47 6.73 -9.64 -5.92
CA PHE A 47 7.23 -9.84 -4.58
C PHE A 47 8.69 -10.28 -4.62
N TYR A 48 9.49 -9.76 -3.69
CA TYR A 48 10.89 -10.13 -3.49
C TYR A 48 11.11 -10.53 -2.04
N VAL A 49 11.91 -11.57 -1.81
CA VAL A 49 12.24 -12.12 -0.48
C VAL A 49 13.76 -12.32 -0.37
N GLY A 50 14.23 -12.68 0.81
CA GLY A 50 15.64 -12.86 1.09
C GLY A 50 16.28 -11.57 1.59
N ASP A 51 17.36 -11.12 0.96
CA ASP A 51 18.11 -9.94 1.40
C ASP A 51 17.35 -8.63 1.07
N VAL A 52 16.22 -8.39 1.75
CA VAL A 52 15.39 -7.17 1.63
C VAL A 52 15.10 -6.58 3.02
N ASP A 53 16.08 -6.61 3.91
CA ASP A 53 16.00 -6.21 5.32
C ASP A 53 16.99 -5.09 5.71
N ASP A 54 17.75 -4.54 4.75
CA ASP A 54 18.63 -3.39 4.93
C ASP A 54 18.23 -2.26 3.95
N ILE A 55 18.09 -1.05 4.47
CA ILE A 55 17.70 0.14 3.70
C ILE A 55 18.65 0.42 2.51
N LYS A 56 19.91 0.03 2.62
CA LYS A 56 20.92 0.20 1.56
C LYS A 56 20.61 -0.60 0.29
N GLN A 57 19.79 -1.65 0.39
CA GLN A 57 19.39 -2.50 -0.73
C GLN A 57 18.39 -1.80 -1.68
N PHE A 58 17.83 -0.66 -1.24
CA PHE A 58 16.80 0.07 -1.99
C PHE A 58 17.29 1.37 -2.64
N THR A 59 18.61 1.62 -2.68
CA THR A 59 19.17 2.88 -3.18
C THR A 59 20.33 2.67 -4.18
N PRO A 60 20.06 2.38 -5.46
CA PRO A 60 18.79 1.98 -6.06
C PRO A 60 18.49 0.48 -5.85
N PHE A 61 17.20 0.11 -5.85
CA PHE A 61 16.82 -1.30 -5.83
C PHE A 61 17.17 -1.96 -7.17
N ASN A 62 17.86 -3.10 -7.10
CA ASN A 62 18.20 -3.89 -8.28
C ASN A 62 17.52 -5.27 -8.18
N PRO A 63 16.41 -5.50 -8.92
CA PRO A 63 15.65 -6.75 -8.84
C PRO A 63 16.47 -8.00 -9.16
N SER A 64 17.53 -7.90 -9.97
CA SER A 64 18.37 -9.06 -10.34
C SER A 64 19.25 -9.57 -9.20
N LEU A 65 19.42 -8.80 -8.12
CA LEU A 65 20.16 -9.19 -6.92
C LEU A 65 19.30 -9.86 -5.86
N HIS A 66 17.97 -9.87 -6.06
CA HIS A 66 17.01 -10.36 -5.07
C HIS A 66 16.20 -11.55 -5.59
N GLU A 67 15.70 -12.38 -4.67
CA GLU A 67 14.91 -13.55 -5.02
C GLU A 67 13.44 -13.16 -5.25
N LYS A 68 12.97 -13.29 -6.50
CA LYS A 68 11.56 -13.10 -6.83
C LYS A 68 10.71 -14.19 -6.17
N ALA A 69 9.65 -13.78 -5.49
CA ALA A 69 8.72 -14.66 -4.83
C ALA A 69 7.36 -14.69 -5.54
N TYR A 70 6.66 -15.81 -5.36
CA TYR A 70 5.33 -16.08 -5.90
C TYR A 70 4.41 -16.44 -4.76
N LEU A 71 3.28 -15.75 -4.64
CA LEU A 71 2.26 -16.06 -3.65
C LEU A 71 1.24 -17.03 -4.27
N ILE A 72 1.16 -18.22 -3.72
CA ILE A 72 0.29 -19.30 -4.22
C ILE A 72 -0.38 -19.97 -3.01
N ASN A 73 -1.71 -19.97 -2.97
CA ASN A 73 -2.50 -20.62 -1.91
C ASN A 73 -2.06 -20.21 -0.48
N GLY A 74 -1.76 -18.94 -0.29
CA GLY A 74 -1.35 -18.40 1.02
C GLY A 74 0.08 -18.72 1.44
N GLU A 75 0.91 -19.18 0.54
CA GLU A 75 2.30 -19.52 0.79
C GLU A 75 3.23 -18.82 -0.22
N PHE A 76 4.38 -18.36 0.24
CA PHE A 76 5.41 -17.79 -0.63
C PHE A 76 6.37 -18.87 -1.15
N PHE A 77 6.59 -18.85 -2.46
CA PHE A 77 7.48 -19.73 -3.18
C PHE A 77 8.52 -18.93 -3.96
N LYS A 78 9.65 -19.57 -4.29
CA LYS A 78 10.65 -19.04 -5.23
C LYS A 78 11.09 -20.13 -6.18
N PHE A 79 11.64 -19.74 -7.32
CA PHE A 79 12.28 -20.69 -8.21
C PHE A 79 13.72 -20.97 -7.76
N LYS A 80 14.05 -22.26 -7.64
CA LYS A 80 15.40 -22.73 -7.39
C LYS A 80 15.68 -23.92 -8.32
N ARG A 81 16.68 -23.76 -9.18
CA ARG A 81 17.06 -24.82 -10.16
C ARG A 81 15.86 -25.33 -10.99
N GLY A 82 15.02 -24.41 -11.49
CA GLY A 82 13.86 -24.72 -12.32
C GLY A 82 12.63 -25.32 -11.58
N LYS A 83 12.66 -25.39 -10.24
CA LYS A 83 11.56 -25.89 -9.42
C LYS A 83 11.05 -24.83 -8.47
N LEU A 84 9.74 -24.81 -8.23
CA LEU A 84 9.14 -24.02 -7.17
C LEU A 84 9.48 -24.64 -5.82
N VAL A 85 10.09 -23.84 -4.95
CA VAL A 85 10.44 -24.23 -3.58
C VAL A 85 9.74 -23.28 -2.63
N LYS A 86 9.07 -23.85 -1.63
CA LYS A 86 8.42 -23.07 -0.58
C LYS A 86 9.45 -22.28 0.22
N VAL A 87 9.19 -20.99 0.40
CA VAL A 87 9.97 -20.09 1.26
C VAL A 87 9.38 -20.12 2.66
N PHE A 88 8.12 -19.69 2.79
CA PHE A 88 7.40 -19.70 4.07
C PHE A 88 5.89 -19.62 3.86
N LYS A 89 5.15 -19.91 4.93
CA LYS A 89 3.72 -19.66 5.05
C LYS A 89 3.50 -18.66 6.18
N PRO A 90 2.99 -17.46 5.90
CA PRO A 90 2.65 -16.50 6.94
C PRO A 90 1.37 -16.93 7.69
N ASP A 91 1.30 -16.59 8.96
CA ASP A 91 0.06 -16.59 9.74
C ASP A 91 -0.72 -15.29 9.55
N VAL A 92 0.02 -14.19 9.23
CA VAL A 92 -0.53 -12.86 8.99
C VAL A 92 0.41 -12.05 8.10
N ALA A 93 -0.15 -11.20 7.24
CA ALA A 93 0.58 -10.17 6.53
C ALA A 93 0.47 -8.84 7.30
N PHE A 94 1.63 -8.24 7.60
CA PHE A 94 1.71 -6.88 8.13
C PHE A 94 1.98 -5.94 6.95
N LEU A 95 0.96 -5.16 6.57
CA LEU A 95 1.04 -4.26 5.42
C LEU A 95 1.64 -2.92 5.85
N CYS A 96 2.85 -2.63 5.37
CA CYS A 96 3.59 -1.39 5.59
C CYS A 96 3.70 -0.52 4.32
N CYS A 97 2.92 -0.81 3.29
CA CYS A 97 2.87 0.02 2.09
C CYS A 97 2.14 1.34 2.38
N HIS A 98 2.62 2.42 1.76
CA HIS A 98 2.04 3.75 1.83
C HIS A 98 1.56 4.20 0.45
N GLY A 99 0.33 4.69 0.38
CA GLY A 99 -0.31 5.14 -0.85
C GLY A 99 -0.58 4.02 -1.86
N GLY A 100 -1.18 4.38 -2.99
CA GLY A 100 -1.39 3.50 -4.12
C GLY A 100 -1.99 2.14 -3.78
N GLU A 101 -1.41 1.08 -4.33
CA GLU A 101 -1.89 -0.31 -4.17
C GLU A 101 -1.80 -0.83 -2.73
N GLY A 102 -1.05 -0.17 -1.84
CA GLY A 102 -0.99 -0.51 -0.42
C GLY A 102 -2.21 -0.07 0.38
N GLU A 103 -2.90 0.97 -0.07
CA GLU A 103 -4.01 1.58 0.66
C GLU A 103 -5.36 1.53 -0.07
N ASN A 104 -5.38 1.24 -1.38
CA ASN A 104 -6.57 1.27 -2.21
C ASN A 104 -7.36 -0.05 -2.25
N GLY A 105 -7.00 -1.04 -1.44
CA GLY A 105 -7.64 -2.36 -1.42
C GLY A 105 -6.98 -3.42 -2.30
N THR A 106 -6.00 -3.06 -3.14
CA THR A 106 -5.36 -4.01 -4.07
C THR A 106 -4.56 -5.07 -3.33
N LEU A 107 -3.64 -4.70 -2.43
CA LEU A 107 -2.89 -5.67 -1.64
C LEU A 107 -3.79 -6.44 -0.67
N GLN A 108 -4.77 -5.76 -0.09
CA GLN A 108 -5.78 -6.39 0.76
C GLN A 108 -6.52 -7.51 0.01
N GLY A 109 -6.95 -7.24 -1.24
CA GLY A 109 -7.61 -8.21 -2.10
C GLY A 109 -6.71 -9.40 -2.46
N ILE A 110 -5.42 -9.17 -2.67
CA ILE A 110 -4.44 -10.26 -2.87
C ILE A 110 -4.34 -11.14 -1.61
N MET A 111 -4.32 -10.54 -0.42
CA MET A 111 -4.28 -11.29 0.84
C MET A 111 -5.58 -12.10 1.05
N GLU A 112 -6.75 -11.48 0.83
CA GLU A 112 -8.05 -12.16 0.93
C GLU A 112 -8.16 -13.32 -0.05
N PHE A 113 -7.80 -13.11 -1.31
CA PHE A 113 -7.81 -14.16 -2.34
C PHE A 113 -6.92 -15.36 -1.98
N ASN A 114 -5.82 -15.11 -1.26
CA ASN A 114 -4.90 -16.16 -0.81
C ASN A 114 -5.21 -16.69 0.60
N GLY A 115 -6.28 -16.24 1.25
CA GLY A 115 -6.67 -16.68 2.58
C GLY A 115 -5.69 -16.30 3.69
N ILE A 116 -4.96 -15.18 3.53
CA ILE A 116 -4.01 -14.66 4.52
C ILE A 116 -4.68 -13.55 5.31
N ALA A 117 -4.72 -13.68 6.64
CA ALA A 117 -5.08 -12.57 7.52
C ALA A 117 -4.07 -11.42 7.36
N TYR A 118 -4.54 -10.17 7.45
CA TYR A 118 -3.66 -9.01 7.29
C TYR A 118 -4.03 -7.87 8.23
N THR A 119 -3.09 -6.97 8.46
CA THR A 119 -3.33 -5.69 9.14
C THR A 119 -3.89 -4.69 8.15
N SER A 120 -4.65 -3.72 8.62
CA SER A 120 -5.33 -2.66 7.88
C SER A 120 -6.83 -2.92 7.66
N CYS A 121 -7.51 -1.96 7.02
CA CYS A 121 -8.92 -2.09 6.67
C CYS A 121 -9.12 -3.13 5.57
N GLY A 122 -10.33 -3.70 5.48
CA GLY A 122 -10.71 -4.59 4.38
C GLY A 122 -10.79 -3.87 3.03
N VAL A 123 -10.91 -4.64 1.94
CA VAL A 123 -10.89 -4.15 0.55
C VAL A 123 -11.86 -2.99 0.33
N LEU A 124 -13.12 -3.13 0.74
CA LEU A 124 -14.15 -2.11 0.50
C LEU A 124 -13.81 -0.78 1.21
N ALA A 125 -13.43 -0.84 2.49
CA ALA A 125 -13.10 0.36 3.25
C ALA A 125 -11.83 1.04 2.70
N SER A 126 -10.81 0.27 2.35
CA SER A 126 -9.57 0.78 1.75
C SER A 126 -9.86 1.50 0.42
N ALA A 127 -10.60 0.88 -0.49
CA ALA A 127 -10.95 1.46 -1.77
C ALA A 127 -11.80 2.74 -1.61
N CYS A 128 -12.82 2.68 -0.75
CA CYS A 128 -13.70 3.82 -0.48
C CYS A 128 -12.94 5.02 0.11
N CYS A 129 -12.05 4.78 1.09
CA CYS A 129 -11.33 5.87 1.76
C CYS A 129 -10.17 6.42 0.93
N MET A 130 -9.68 5.68 -0.06
CA MET A 130 -8.63 6.16 -0.96
C MET A 130 -9.14 7.26 -1.89
N ASP A 131 -10.35 7.15 -2.41
CA ASP A 131 -11.01 8.19 -3.21
C ASP A 131 -11.65 9.24 -2.30
N LYS A 132 -11.15 10.48 -2.36
CA LYS A 132 -11.59 11.57 -1.47
C LYS A 132 -13.01 12.04 -1.79
N VAL A 133 -13.43 11.98 -3.04
CA VAL A 133 -14.79 12.37 -3.45
C VAL A 133 -15.78 11.31 -2.99
N PHE A 134 -15.45 10.04 -3.26
CA PHE A 134 -16.30 8.93 -2.86
C PHE A 134 -16.44 8.81 -1.34
N SER A 135 -15.33 8.90 -0.59
CA SER A 135 -15.38 8.85 0.89
C SER A 135 -16.21 9.97 1.48
N LYS A 136 -16.09 11.20 0.96
CA LYS A 136 -16.91 12.33 1.41
C LYS A 136 -18.39 12.14 1.09
N SER A 137 -18.72 11.59 -0.07
CA SER A 137 -20.10 11.25 -0.44
C SER A 137 -20.71 10.23 0.51
N VAL A 138 -19.94 9.18 0.86
CA VAL A 138 -20.39 8.18 1.84
C VAL A 138 -20.58 8.82 3.22
N PHE A 139 -19.63 9.62 3.69
CA PHE A 139 -19.73 10.29 5.01
C PHE A 139 -20.93 11.24 5.05
N SER A 140 -21.18 12.02 4.00
CA SER A 140 -22.35 12.88 3.92
C SER A 140 -23.66 12.10 3.94
N SER A 141 -23.74 10.95 3.26
CA SER A 141 -24.92 10.08 3.28
C SER A 141 -25.22 9.49 4.68
N LEU A 142 -24.18 9.38 5.51
CA LEU A 142 -24.27 8.95 6.90
C LEU A 142 -24.51 10.12 7.89
N LEU A 143 -24.80 11.32 7.38
CA LEU A 143 -24.98 12.55 8.15
C LEU A 143 -23.77 12.94 9.01
N LEU A 144 -22.58 12.50 8.61
CA LEU A 144 -21.34 12.96 9.22
C LEU A 144 -20.93 14.32 8.66
N ASN A 145 -20.38 15.18 9.53
CA ASN A 145 -19.90 16.49 9.11
C ASN A 145 -18.69 16.36 8.19
N VAL A 146 -18.83 16.88 6.96
CA VAL A 146 -17.75 16.98 5.97
C VAL A 146 -17.49 18.44 5.68
N LEU A 147 -16.21 18.82 5.60
CA LEU A 147 -15.85 20.16 5.15
C LEU A 147 -16.37 20.39 3.72
N PRO A 148 -16.84 21.60 3.39
CA PRO A 148 -17.17 21.98 2.02
C PRO A 148 -16.05 21.62 1.06
N TYR A 149 -16.40 21.13 -0.11
CA TYR A 149 -15.41 20.73 -1.12
C TYR A 149 -15.99 20.84 -2.51
N GLU A 150 -15.11 21.02 -3.45
CA GLU A 150 -15.42 20.95 -4.88
C GLU A 150 -14.50 19.97 -5.57
N THR A 151 -14.94 19.44 -6.68
CA THR A 151 -14.20 18.45 -7.48
C THR A 151 -13.96 19.02 -8.87
N VAL A 152 -12.70 19.06 -9.27
CA VAL A 152 -12.31 19.44 -10.63
C VAL A 152 -11.69 18.22 -11.31
N MET A 153 -12.32 17.77 -12.37
CA MET A 153 -11.78 16.67 -13.16
C MET A 153 -10.55 17.15 -13.96
N LYS A 154 -9.55 16.28 -14.08
CA LYS A 154 -8.31 16.60 -14.81
C LYS A 154 -8.61 17.11 -16.23
N ALA A 155 -9.53 16.48 -16.95
CA ALA A 155 -9.89 16.87 -18.30
C ALA A 155 -10.48 18.29 -18.37
N ASP A 156 -11.32 18.67 -17.40
CA ASP A 156 -11.94 20.00 -17.33
C ASP A 156 -10.90 21.06 -16.97
N PHE A 157 -10.00 20.74 -16.03
CA PHE A 157 -8.90 21.63 -15.66
C PHE A 157 -7.91 21.86 -16.82
N GLU A 158 -7.59 20.83 -17.59
CA GLU A 158 -6.70 20.94 -18.75
C GLU A 158 -7.32 21.73 -19.90
N LYS A 159 -8.64 21.69 -20.02
CA LYS A 159 -9.40 22.43 -21.05
C LYS A 159 -9.48 23.93 -20.76
N ASP A 160 -9.71 24.30 -19.49
CA ASP A 160 -9.79 25.71 -19.06
C ASP A 160 -9.29 25.86 -17.63
N ARG A 161 -7.98 26.02 -17.48
CA ARG A 161 -7.32 26.17 -16.17
C ARG A 161 -7.73 27.44 -15.44
N GLN A 162 -7.86 28.53 -16.20
CA GLN A 162 -8.19 29.84 -15.60
C GLN A 162 -9.65 29.85 -15.11
N GLY A 163 -10.59 29.41 -15.95
CA GLY A 163 -11.98 29.32 -15.56
C GLY A 163 -12.21 28.39 -14.36
N ALA A 164 -11.50 27.25 -14.30
CA ALA A 164 -11.56 26.35 -13.15
C ALA A 164 -11.09 27.04 -11.85
N VAL A 165 -9.98 27.81 -11.91
CA VAL A 165 -9.48 28.55 -10.75
C VAL A 165 -10.44 29.67 -10.32
N GLU A 166 -10.98 30.43 -11.28
CA GLU A 166 -11.94 31.50 -10.99
C GLU A 166 -13.23 30.95 -10.37
N TRP A 167 -13.73 29.83 -10.91
CA TRP A 167 -14.89 29.15 -10.34
C TRP A 167 -14.62 28.69 -8.90
N LEU A 168 -13.50 28.02 -8.63
CA LEU A 168 -13.15 27.57 -7.28
C LEU A 168 -13.06 28.73 -6.28
N LYS A 169 -12.51 29.88 -6.70
CA LYS A 169 -12.44 31.11 -5.86
C LYS A 169 -13.82 31.68 -5.57
N ALA A 170 -14.79 31.47 -6.45
CA ALA A 170 -16.15 31.98 -6.28
C ALA A 170 -17.00 31.09 -5.34
N VAL A 171 -16.68 29.79 -5.23
CA VAL A 171 -17.49 28.81 -4.49
C VAL A 171 -16.86 28.33 -3.18
N LEU A 172 -15.57 28.54 -2.98
CA LEU A 172 -14.84 28.13 -1.78
C LEU A 172 -14.14 29.30 -1.10
N ASP A 173 -14.25 29.35 0.22
CA ASP A 173 -13.52 30.32 1.06
C ASP A 173 -12.09 29.86 1.36
N TYR A 174 -11.14 30.83 1.44
CA TYR A 174 -9.78 30.54 1.86
C TYR A 174 -9.67 30.40 3.40
N PRO A 175 -8.78 29.53 3.92
CA PRO A 175 -7.78 28.73 3.20
C PRO A 175 -8.34 27.45 2.55
N ILE A 176 -7.80 27.06 1.39
CA ILE A 176 -8.20 25.86 0.62
C ILE A 176 -7.06 24.83 0.66
N ILE A 177 -7.40 23.54 0.83
CA ILE A 177 -6.47 22.42 0.69
C ILE A 177 -6.79 21.69 -0.61
N VAL A 178 -5.81 21.62 -1.52
CA VAL A 178 -5.91 20.84 -2.75
C VAL A 178 -5.37 19.42 -2.50
N LYS A 179 -6.12 18.41 -2.92
CA LYS A 179 -5.73 17.00 -2.83
C LYS A 179 -5.89 16.35 -4.19
N PRO A 180 -4.90 15.56 -4.66
CA PRO A 180 -5.02 14.76 -5.88
C PRO A 180 -6.02 13.62 -5.72
#